data_5925e86fc7c64c9db55320b2ff37f2e6
#
_entry.id   5925e86fc7c64c9db55320b2ff37f2e6
#
_cell.length_a   1.000
_cell.length_b   1.000
_cell.length_c   1.000
_cell.angle_alpha   90.00
_cell.angle_beta   90.00
_cell.angle_gamma   90.00
#
_symmetry.space_group_name_H-M   'P 1'
#
loop_
_entity.id
_entity.type
_entity.pdbx_description
1 polymer ?
#
loop_
_entity_poly.entity_id
_entity_poly.type
_entity_poly.pdbx_seq_one_letter_code
_entity_poly.pdbx_strand_id
1 'polypeptide(L)'
;MSIVSLHGVSLNIAGNSLLNEVDWQIQAQDRIALVGRNGAGKSTLLRLLQGQLQPDKGQINRLGGLRVAGLTQEVPVHENESVYHFLVKGLGEVGEVLDEFHRLSQGNDLTRLAQCQLRMDTLHAWDILPRVEMMATRIGIDANARMDKLSGGMKRRALLAAALIAAPDLLLLDEPTNHLDVNAIEWLESYLKSYQGSLLVVTHDREFLGQVASRIVEVDRGNLYTHDCDYETYLDRREAMRLTEEKHNELFDKRLSEEEAWIRTGIKARRTRNEGRVRALKAMREEYKARRAQLGKVQSVALDVARSGFLVIEANQVNLTLGDKTLLKNFSLLLTRGDKVGIIGPNGCGKTTLIRTLLGELQPDSGTVRQGTSLEVAYFDQLRRQLNENETVMANVGDGADYVTINGKQKHVATYLREFLFPPERFNQQVSTLSGGERNRLLLAKLFAKPVNLLVMDEPTNDLDIETLELIETMLVDYPGTLLLISHDRAFINQVVTSVLVYEDEGVFNEYVGGYEDYRRQKKQQRETSTPTKTIKRTASSVKLSFNEQRELAQLPQKIEQLEEKINELQLVMANPDFYQRDAQAISQFTQELAKDEAELATLYARWEALEEKG
;
A
#
# COMPACT_ATOMS: atom_id res chain seq x y z
N MET A 1 15.50 -26.45 -15.20
CA MET A 1 14.68 -27.69 -15.23
C MET A 1 13.29 -27.32 -14.75
N SER A 2 12.24 -27.67 -15.53
CA SER A 2 10.87 -27.35 -15.15
C SER A 2 10.44 -28.24 -13.99
N ILE A 3 9.89 -27.63 -12.92
CA ILE A 3 9.36 -28.34 -11.75
C ILE A 3 7.84 -28.52 -11.82
N VAL A 4 7.13 -27.58 -12.51
CA VAL A 4 5.71 -27.66 -12.81
C VAL A 4 5.48 -27.16 -14.22
N SER A 5 4.65 -27.86 -15.00
CA SER A 5 4.23 -27.42 -16.34
C SER A 5 2.72 -27.59 -16.53
N LEU A 6 2.09 -26.56 -17.05
CA LEU A 6 0.70 -26.51 -17.46
C LEU A 6 0.65 -26.65 -18.99
N HIS A 7 -0.26 -27.50 -19.50
CA HIS A 7 -0.45 -27.71 -20.93
C HIS A 7 -1.95 -27.61 -21.27
N GLY A 8 -2.32 -26.57 -22.03
CA GLY A 8 -3.68 -26.31 -22.48
C GLY A 8 -4.70 -26.20 -21.34
N VAL A 9 -4.29 -25.68 -20.19
CA VAL A 9 -5.12 -25.65 -18.97
C VAL A 9 -6.24 -24.64 -19.11
N SER A 10 -7.49 -25.12 -18.96
CA SER A 10 -8.69 -24.25 -18.91
C SER A 10 -9.45 -24.50 -17.63
N LEU A 11 -10.00 -23.43 -17.05
CA LEU A 11 -10.80 -23.49 -15.85
C LEU A 11 -11.91 -22.45 -15.88
N ASN A 12 -13.16 -22.91 -15.63
CA ASN A 12 -14.34 -22.06 -15.52
C ASN A 12 -14.95 -22.19 -14.12
N ILE A 13 -15.26 -21.06 -13.48
CA ILE A 13 -15.95 -21.04 -12.20
C ILE A 13 -17.19 -20.15 -12.33
N ALA A 14 -18.35 -20.67 -11.95
CA ALA A 14 -19.64 -19.97 -11.98
C ALA A 14 -19.95 -19.28 -13.33
N GLY A 15 -19.56 -19.92 -14.45
CA GLY A 15 -19.81 -19.39 -15.81
C GLY A 15 -18.77 -18.37 -16.31
N ASN A 16 -17.79 -18.00 -15.48
CA ASN A 16 -16.69 -17.13 -15.90
C ASN A 16 -15.45 -17.98 -16.22
N SER A 17 -14.86 -17.76 -17.40
CA SER A 17 -13.58 -18.36 -17.77
C SER A 17 -12.45 -17.65 -17.02
N LEU A 18 -11.80 -18.35 -16.09
CA LEU A 18 -10.67 -17.83 -15.32
C LEU A 18 -9.34 -18.13 -15.99
N LEU A 19 -9.21 -19.30 -16.64
CA LEU A 19 -8.05 -19.69 -17.45
C LEU A 19 -8.54 -20.26 -18.78
N ASN A 20 -7.84 -19.94 -19.87
CA ASN A 20 -8.24 -20.34 -21.20
C ASN A 20 -7.05 -20.88 -21.99
N GLU A 21 -6.95 -22.22 -22.13
CA GLU A 21 -5.91 -22.95 -22.85
C GLU A 21 -4.49 -22.47 -22.51
N VAL A 22 -4.20 -22.35 -21.22
CA VAL A 22 -2.94 -21.78 -20.72
C VAL A 22 -1.81 -22.82 -20.81
N ASP A 23 -0.70 -22.42 -21.44
CA ASP A 23 0.59 -23.11 -21.43
C ASP A 23 1.58 -22.30 -20.61
N TRP A 24 2.12 -22.87 -19.53
CA TRP A 24 3.04 -22.18 -18.65
C TRP A 24 3.96 -23.15 -17.90
N GLN A 25 5.16 -22.67 -17.51
CA GLN A 25 6.16 -23.47 -16.80
C GLN A 25 6.81 -22.69 -15.67
N ILE A 26 7.01 -23.39 -14.55
CA ILE A 26 7.81 -22.93 -13.42
C ILE A 26 9.12 -23.73 -13.42
N GLN A 27 10.23 -23.03 -13.37
CA GLN A 27 11.56 -23.64 -13.31
C GLN A 27 12.07 -23.72 -11.87
N ALA A 28 13.07 -24.55 -11.63
CA ALA A 28 13.76 -24.58 -10.35
C ALA A 28 14.40 -23.22 -10.05
N GLN A 29 14.24 -22.75 -8.82
CA GLN A 29 14.74 -21.45 -8.33
C GLN A 29 14.09 -20.22 -8.98
N ASP A 30 12.98 -20.37 -9.70
CA ASP A 30 12.21 -19.23 -10.20
C ASP A 30 11.67 -18.39 -9.03
N ARG A 31 11.70 -17.07 -9.21
CA ARG A 31 11.13 -16.08 -8.28
C ARG A 31 10.08 -15.27 -9.01
N ILE A 32 8.85 -15.73 -8.92
CA ILE A 32 7.75 -15.26 -9.76
C ILE A 32 6.80 -14.41 -8.92
N ALA A 33 6.52 -13.18 -9.38
CA ALA A 33 5.39 -12.39 -8.93
C ALA A 33 4.19 -12.63 -9.84
N LEU A 34 3.07 -13.05 -9.28
CA LEU A 34 1.81 -13.20 -10.00
C LEU A 34 0.95 -11.96 -9.78
N VAL A 35 0.79 -11.17 -10.82
CA VAL A 35 0.04 -9.92 -10.81
C VAL A 35 -1.25 -10.03 -11.63
N GLY A 36 -2.19 -9.13 -11.42
CA GLY A 36 -3.46 -9.09 -12.14
C GLY A 36 -4.58 -8.55 -11.26
N ARG A 37 -5.72 -8.22 -11.88
CA ARG A 37 -6.88 -7.65 -11.19
C ARG A 37 -7.46 -8.58 -10.14
N ASN A 38 -8.18 -8.01 -9.16
CA ASN A 38 -8.96 -8.81 -8.23
C ASN A 38 -10.04 -9.58 -9.00
N GLY A 39 -10.15 -10.89 -8.69
CA GLY A 39 -11.05 -11.80 -9.43
C GLY A 39 -10.49 -12.33 -10.76
N ALA A 40 -9.26 -11.98 -11.17
CA ALA A 40 -8.64 -12.52 -12.39
C ALA A 40 -8.27 -14.01 -12.30
N GLY A 41 -8.32 -14.62 -11.10
CA GLY A 41 -8.04 -16.04 -10.91
C GLY A 41 -6.67 -16.34 -10.27
N LYS A 42 -5.98 -15.35 -9.70
CA LYS A 42 -4.65 -15.52 -9.05
C LYS A 42 -4.67 -16.60 -7.96
N SER A 43 -5.52 -16.46 -6.96
CA SER A 43 -5.65 -17.44 -5.86
C SER A 43 -6.15 -18.81 -6.38
N THR A 44 -6.96 -18.82 -7.44
CA THR A 44 -7.42 -20.06 -8.07
C THR A 44 -6.27 -20.79 -8.77
N LEU A 45 -5.37 -20.06 -9.45
CA LEU A 45 -4.15 -20.63 -10.02
C LEU A 45 -3.25 -21.22 -8.94
N LEU A 46 -3.10 -20.55 -7.78
CA LEU A 46 -2.35 -21.11 -6.65
C LEU A 46 -2.96 -22.43 -6.15
N ARG A 47 -4.29 -22.50 -6.01
CA ARG A 47 -5.00 -23.74 -5.60
C ARG A 47 -4.83 -24.86 -6.63
N LEU A 48 -4.82 -24.55 -7.94
CA LEU A 48 -4.49 -25.50 -9.00
C LEU A 48 -3.08 -26.05 -8.86
N LEU A 49 -2.08 -25.17 -8.62
CA LEU A 49 -0.68 -25.56 -8.44
C LEU A 49 -0.47 -26.41 -7.17
N GLN A 50 -1.25 -26.16 -6.12
CA GLN A 50 -1.28 -26.98 -4.89
C GLN A 50 -1.94 -28.34 -5.10
N GLY A 51 -2.72 -28.52 -6.18
CA GLY A 51 -3.50 -29.75 -6.42
C GLY A 51 -4.83 -29.79 -5.66
N GLN A 52 -5.28 -28.68 -5.09
CA GLN A 52 -6.57 -28.56 -4.41
C GLN A 52 -7.74 -28.46 -5.40
N LEU A 53 -7.46 -28.04 -6.63
CA LEU A 53 -8.39 -27.96 -7.74
C LEU A 53 -7.87 -28.77 -8.94
N GLN A 54 -8.80 -29.32 -9.72
CA GLN A 54 -8.53 -29.96 -11.00
C GLN A 54 -8.91 -28.99 -12.13
N PRO A 55 -8.16 -28.92 -13.24
CA PRO A 55 -8.56 -28.13 -14.40
C PRO A 55 -9.73 -28.80 -15.14
N ASP A 56 -10.59 -28.00 -15.80
CA ASP A 56 -11.66 -28.54 -16.66
C ASP A 56 -11.11 -29.20 -17.93
N LYS A 57 -9.99 -28.64 -18.47
CA LYS A 57 -9.26 -29.15 -19.63
C LYS A 57 -7.77 -28.97 -19.43
N GLY A 58 -6.98 -29.74 -20.15
CA GLY A 58 -5.53 -29.70 -20.10
C GLY A 58 -4.93 -30.55 -19.00
N GLN A 59 -3.63 -30.43 -18.77
CA GLN A 59 -2.88 -31.24 -17.81
C GLN A 59 -1.87 -30.39 -17.05
N ILE A 60 -1.67 -30.74 -15.77
CA ILE A 60 -0.64 -30.16 -14.91
C ILE A 60 0.35 -31.25 -14.54
N ASN A 61 1.56 -31.15 -15.06
CA ASN A 61 2.65 -32.07 -14.76
C ASN A 61 3.52 -31.51 -13.65
N ARG A 62 3.80 -32.30 -12.63
CA ARG A 62 4.68 -31.97 -11.50
C ARG A 62 5.86 -32.92 -11.48
N LEU A 63 7.03 -32.41 -11.12
CA LEU A 63 8.21 -33.25 -10.92
C LEU A 63 7.92 -34.28 -9.80
N GLY A 64 8.33 -35.54 -10.00
CA GLY A 64 8.11 -36.58 -8.99
C GLY A 64 8.78 -36.20 -7.66
N GLY A 65 8.03 -36.30 -6.56
CA GLY A 65 8.52 -35.95 -5.23
C GLY A 65 8.56 -34.45 -4.92
N LEU A 66 8.03 -33.58 -5.79
CA LEU A 66 7.99 -32.14 -5.56
C LEU A 66 7.16 -31.79 -4.32
N ARG A 67 7.80 -31.15 -3.35
CA ARG A 67 7.14 -30.64 -2.15
C ARG A 67 6.62 -29.22 -2.42
N VAL A 68 5.31 -29.06 -2.39
CA VAL A 68 4.64 -27.77 -2.56
C VAL A 68 4.01 -27.37 -1.23
N ALA A 69 4.33 -26.20 -0.72
CA ALA A 69 3.62 -25.60 0.39
C ALA A 69 3.10 -24.22 0.01
N GLY A 70 1.98 -23.85 0.59
CA GLY A 70 1.36 -22.58 0.26
C GLY A 70 0.62 -21.96 1.44
N LEU A 71 0.67 -20.62 1.49
CA LEU A 71 -0.17 -19.80 2.33
C LEU A 71 -1.52 -19.64 1.63
N THR A 72 -2.59 -20.16 2.22
CA THR A 72 -3.96 -19.97 1.75
C THR A 72 -4.61 -18.77 2.44
N GLN A 73 -5.56 -18.11 1.76
CA GLN A 73 -6.32 -16.99 2.37
C GLN A 73 -7.18 -17.43 3.55
N GLU A 74 -7.70 -18.65 3.51
CA GLU A 74 -8.51 -19.20 4.58
C GLU A 74 -7.61 -19.75 5.69
N VAL A 75 -7.79 -19.23 6.90
CA VAL A 75 -7.12 -19.75 8.09
C VAL A 75 -7.87 -20.98 8.57
N PRO A 76 -7.27 -22.18 8.55
CA PRO A 76 -7.94 -23.36 9.08
C PRO A 76 -8.26 -23.15 10.56
N VAL A 77 -9.50 -23.41 10.95
CA VAL A 77 -9.90 -23.37 12.37
C VAL A 77 -9.38 -24.64 13.02
N HIS A 78 -8.20 -24.58 13.61
CA HIS A 78 -7.68 -25.67 14.44
C HIS A 78 -8.06 -25.40 15.89
N GLU A 79 -9.00 -26.18 16.39
CA GLU A 79 -9.40 -26.15 17.78
C GLU A 79 -8.36 -26.96 18.61
N ASN A 80 -7.91 -26.38 19.73
CA ASN A 80 -7.07 -27.01 20.75
C ASN A 80 -5.58 -27.31 20.47
N GLU A 81 -5.01 -26.87 19.36
CA GLU A 81 -3.57 -27.07 19.09
C GLU A 81 -2.72 -25.89 19.64
N SER A 82 -1.50 -26.18 20.15
CA SER A 82 -0.52 -25.13 20.47
C SER A 82 0.08 -24.55 19.19
N VAL A 83 0.56 -23.32 19.26
CA VAL A 83 1.27 -22.68 18.13
C VAL A 83 2.48 -23.53 17.73
N TYR A 84 3.26 -24.02 18.68
CA TYR A 84 4.43 -24.86 18.38
C TYR A 84 4.06 -26.11 17.60
N HIS A 85 3.06 -26.87 18.07
CA HIS A 85 2.55 -28.06 17.37
C HIS A 85 2.13 -27.72 15.93
N PHE A 86 1.40 -26.62 15.77
CA PHE A 86 0.97 -26.15 14.45
C PHE A 86 2.14 -25.84 13.51
N LEU A 87 3.20 -25.19 14.03
CA LEU A 87 4.40 -24.84 13.25
C LEU A 87 5.16 -26.08 12.73
N VAL A 88 5.23 -27.14 13.54
CA VAL A 88 6.02 -28.34 13.18
C VAL A 88 5.21 -29.44 12.51
N LYS A 89 3.88 -29.40 12.57
CA LYS A 89 2.96 -30.40 12.01
C LYS A 89 3.22 -30.72 10.53
N GLY A 90 3.58 -29.71 9.73
CA GLY A 90 3.90 -29.87 8.31
C GLY A 90 5.20 -30.65 8.01
N LEU A 91 6.00 -30.95 9.02
CA LEU A 91 7.27 -31.70 8.92
C LEU A 91 7.09 -33.23 9.05
N GLY A 92 5.86 -33.72 9.20
CA GLY A 92 5.58 -35.14 9.38
C GLY A 92 6.24 -35.71 10.64
N GLU A 93 6.88 -36.88 10.54
CA GLU A 93 7.48 -37.59 11.68
C GLU A 93 8.51 -36.75 12.45
N VAL A 94 9.30 -35.92 11.74
CA VAL A 94 10.23 -34.98 12.37
C VAL A 94 9.48 -33.96 13.22
N GLY A 95 8.33 -33.47 12.71
CA GLY A 95 7.50 -32.53 13.44
C GLY A 95 6.90 -33.10 14.73
N GLU A 96 6.46 -34.36 14.68
CA GLU A 96 5.95 -35.06 15.86
C GLU A 96 7.00 -35.19 16.96
N VAL A 97 8.23 -35.52 16.59
CA VAL A 97 9.34 -35.65 17.53
C VAL A 97 9.77 -34.31 18.10
N LEU A 98 9.77 -33.25 17.28
CA LEU A 98 10.04 -31.88 17.75
C LEU A 98 8.99 -31.38 18.73
N ASP A 99 7.71 -31.67 18.47
CA ASP A 99 6.61 -31.33 19.38
C ASP A 99 6.68 -32.10 20.69
N GLU A 100 6.99 -33.41 20.63
CA GLU A 100 7.22 -34.23 21.80
C GLU A 100 8.41 -33.71 22.64
N PHE A 101 9.52 -33.37 21.98
CA PHE A 101 10.70 -32.78 22.63
C PHE A 101 10.38 -31.45 23.31
N HIS A 102 9.65 -30.58 22.63
CA HIS A 102 9.25 -29.27 23.19
C HIS A 102 8.40 -29.44 24.46
N ARG A 103 7.44 -30.37 24.45
CA ARG A 103 6.60 -30.67 25.63
C ARG A 103 7.38 -31.31 26.76
N LEU A 104 8.26 -32.26 26.45
CA LEU A 104 9.06 -32.96 27.47
C LEU A 104 10.15 -32.08 28.09
N SER A 105 10.69 -31.13 27.33
CA SER A 105 11.69 -30.16 27.84
C SER A 105 11.14 -29.21 28.90
N GLN A 106 9.81 -29.01 28.92
CA GLN A 106 9.11 -28.21 29.93
C GLN A 106 8.66 -29.03 31.14
N GLY A 107 8.79 -30.37 31.07
CA GLY A 107 8.40 -31.33 32.11
C GLY A 107 9.59 -31.92 32.85
N ASN A 108 9.30 -32.84 33.78
CA ASN A 108 10.31 -33.50 34.62
C ASN A 108 10.56 -34.98 34.23
N ASP A 109 10.05 -35.47 33.10
CA ASP A 109 10.20 -36.87 32.68
C ASP A 109 11.53 -37.09 31.91
N LEU A 110 12.62 -37.24 32.65
CA LEU A 110 13.95 -37.40 32.07
C LEU A 110 14.09 -38.67 31.22
N THR A 111 13.34 -39.74 31.56
CA THR A 111 13.44 -41.01 30.84
C THR A 111 12.83 -40.89 29.42
N ARG A 112 11.66 -40.30 29.31
CA ARG A 112 11.03 -40.04 28.02
C ARG A 112 11.80 -39.01 27.19
N LEU A 113 12.36 -37.99 27.86
CA LEU A 113 13.20 -36.99 27.21
C LEU A 113 14.43 -37.62 26.53
N ALA A 114 15.12 -38.55 27.24
CA ALA A 114 16.25 -39.26 26.65
C ALA A 114 15.86 -40.13 25.43
N GLN A 115 14.71 -40.79 25.49
CA GLN A 115 14.18 -41.56 24.34
C GLN A 115 13.84 -40.66 23.16
N CYS A 116 13.24 -39.50 23.43
CA CYS A 116 12.92 -38.53 22.42
C CYS A 116 14.19 -37.96 21.76
N GLN A 117 15.22 -37.67 22.52
CA GLN A 117 16.53 -37.23 22.00
C GLN A 117 17.14 -38.25 21.03
N LEU A 118 17.10 -39.54 21.33
CA LEU A 118 17.56 -40.60 20.42
C LEU A 118 16.78 -40.60 19.10
N ARG A 119 15.47 -40.34 19.15
CA ARG A 119 14.66 -40.21 17.93
C ARG A 119 15.01 -38.94 17.16
N MET A 120 15.31 -37.83 17.84
CA MET A 120 15.79 -36.60 17.23
C MET A 120 17.11 -36.80 16.47
N ASP A 121 18.06 -37.57 17.08
CA ASP A 121 19.33 -37.93 16.44
C ASP A 121 19.06 -38.76 15.16
N THR A 122 18.20 -39.76 15.24
CA THR A 122 17.88 -40.67 14.11
C THR A 122 17.22 -39.93 12.92
N LEU A 123 16.38 -38.95 13.23
CA LEU A 123 15.63 -38.19 12.23
C LEU A 123 16.32 -36.88 11.81
N HIS A 124 17.53 -36.61 12.28
CA HIS A 124 18.24 -35.34 12.08
C HIS A 124 17.41 -34.11 12.46
N ALA A 125 16.55 -34.24 13.48
CA ALA A 125 15.63 -33.17 13.89
C ALA A 125 16.35 -31.96 14.52
N TRP A 126 17.57 -32.16 15.04
CA TRP A 126 18.42 -31.10 15.58
C TRP A 126 18.78 -30.03 14.53
N ASP A 127 18.88 -30.41 13.26
CA ASP A 127 19.20 -29.48 12.17
C ASP A 127 18.02 -28.51 11.87
N ILE A 128 16.81 -28.94 12.24
CA ILE A 128 15.57 -28.20 11.99
C ILE A 128 15.17 -27.34 13.19
N LEU A 129 15.48 -27.79 14.41
CA LEU A 129 15.10 -27.11 15.65
C LEU A 129 15.45 -25.60 15.68
N PRO A 130 16.69 -25.17 15.32
CA PRO A 130 17.03 -23.74 15.32
C PRO A 130 16.15 -22.91 14.36
N ARG A 131 15.73 -23.51 13.24
CA ARG A 131 14.82 -22.85 12.29
C ARG A 131 13.44 -22.66 12.90
N VAL A 132 12.91 -23.67 13.59
CA VAL A 132 11.61 -23.59 14.26
C VAL A 132 11.63 -22.52 15.35
N GLU A 133 12.66 -22.52 16.21
CA GLU A 133 12.82 -21.54 17.28
C GLU A 133 12.98 -20.10 16.75
N MET A 134 13.78 -19.94 15.71
CA MET A 134 13.94 -18.64 15.03
C MET A 134 12.60 -18.15 14.48
N MET A 135 11.83 -19.01 13.81
CA MET A 135 10.53 -18.63 13.24
C MET A 135 9.52 -18.30 14.35
N ALA A 136 9.43 -19.13 15.41
CA ALA A 136 8.56 -18.87 16.55
C ALA A 136 8.85 -17.51 17.21
N THR A 137 10.15 -17.18 17.37
CA THR A 137 10.57 -15.88 17.89
C THR A 137 10.20 -14.72 16.95
N ARG A 138 10.40 -14.89 15.65
CA ARG A 138 10.16 -13.84 14.64
C ARG A 138 8.70 -13.50 14.42
N ILE A 139 7.81 -14.50 14.51
CA ILE A 139 6.36 -14.24 14.41
C ILE A 139 5.80 -13.49 15.62
N GLY A 140 6.57 -13.42 16.73
CA GLY A 140 6.17 -12.71 17.95
C GLY A 140 4.94 -13.31 18.63
N ILE A 141 4.78 -14.64 18.57
CA ILE A 141 3.66 -15.38 19.17
C ILE A 141 4.25 -16.35 20.20
N ASP A 142 3.65 -16.41 21.39
CA ASP A 142 4.00 -17.43 22.36
C ASP A 142 3.77 -18.84 21.78
N ALA A 143 4.84 -19.64 21.73
CA ALA A 143 4.82 -20.99 21.19
C ALA A 143 3.84 -21.91 21.94
N ASN A 144 3.57 -21.64 23.21
CA ASN A 144 2.63 -22.39 24.04
C ASN A 144 1.19 -21.86 23.95
N ALA A 145 0.98 -20.70 23.29
CA ALA A 145 -0.36 -20.18 23.10
C ALA A 145 -1.21 -21.14 22.25
N ARG A 146 -2.52 -21.08 22.45
CA ARG A 146 -3.46 -21.89 21.67
C ARG A 146 -3.87 -21.15 20.41
N MET A 147 -3.93 -21.86 19.28
CA MET A 147 -4.32 -21.32 17.98
C MET A 147 -5.73 -20.71 17.98
N ASP A 148 -6.67 -21.28 18.75
CA ASP A 148 -8.05 -20.77 18.84
C ASP A 148 -8.15 -19.38 19.50
N LYS A 149 -7.22 -19.04 20.40
CA LYS A 149 -7.18 -17.75 21.11
C LYS A 149 -6.46 -16.64 20.35
N LEU A 150 -5.83 -16.96 19.21
CA LEU A 150 -5.11 -15.98 18.41
C LEU A 150 -6.06 -15.11 17.59
N SER A 151 -5.68 -13.85 17.39
CA SER A 151 -6.32 -12.96 16.42
C SER A 151 -6.12 -13.48 14.98
N GLY A 152 -6.96 -13.07 14.03
CA GLY A 152 -6.84 -13.47 12.63
C GLY A 152 -5.46 -13.19 12.03
N GLY A 153 -4.89 -12.02 12.34
CA GLY A 153 -3.53 -11.66 11.90
C GLY A 153 -2.44 -12.53 12.51
N MET A 154 -2.55 -12.89 13.81
CA MET A 154 -1.59 -13.80 14.46
C MET A 154 -1.67 -15.22 13.88
N LYS A 155 -2.88 -15.71 13.60
CA LYS A 155 -3.07 -17.01 12.93
C LYS A 155 -2.41 -17.02 11.55
N ARG A 156 -2.55 -15.93 10.79
CA ARG A 156 -1.93 -15.81 9.46
C ARG A 156 -0.38 -15.80 9.54
N ARG A 157 0.19 -15.13 10.54
CA ARG A 157 1.64 -15.20 10.80
C ARG A 157 2.11 -16.61 11.14
N ALA A 158 1.36 -17.34 11.96
CA ALA A 158 1.67 -18.73 12.27
C ALA A 158 1.62 -19.65 11.04
N LEU A 159 0.63 -19.45 10.15
CA LEU A 159 0.55 -20.16 8.86
C LEU A 159 1.76 -19.88 7.96
N LEU A 160 2.14 -18.61 7.84
CA LEU A 160 3.33 -18.22 7.07
C LEU A 160 4.59 -18.88 7.62
N ALA A 161 4.78 -18.85 8.94
CA ALA A 161 5.93 -19.47 9.59
C ALA A 161 5.95 -20.99 9.37
N ALA A 162 4.83 -21.68 9.48
CA ALA A 162 4.73 -23.12 9.20
C ALA A 162 5.12 -23.46 7.75
N ALA A 163 4.66 -22.67 6.77
CA ALA A 163 5.02 -22.84 5.37
C ALA A 163 6.52 -22.62 5.13
N LEU A 164 7.14 -21.64 5.79
CA LEU A 164 8.57 -21.34 5.69
C LEU A 164 9.45 -22.40 6.39
N ILE A 165 9.00 -22.94 7.54
CA ILE A 165 9.70 -24.02 8.26
C ILE A 165 9.77 -25.28 7.40
N ALA A 166 8.71 -25.63 6.69
CA ALA A 166 8.64 -26.80 5.81
C ALA A 166 9.68 -26.77 4.67
N ALA A 167 10.20 -25.60 4.31
CA ALA A 167 11.16 -25.38 3.23
C ALA A 167 10.84 -26.20 1.97
N PRO A 168 9.69 -25.99 1.34
CA PRO A 168 9.26 -26.74 0.17
C PRO A 168 10.11 -26.44 -1.06
N ASP A 169 10.04 -27.27 -2.08
CA ASP A 169 10.73 -27.02 -3.36
C ASP A 169 10.03 -25.91 -4.16
N LEU A 170 8.70 -25.76 -3.97
CA LEU A 170 7.89 -24.67 -4.49
C LEU A 170 7.04 -24.05 -3.35
N LEU A 171 7.31 -22.79 -3.06
CA LEU A 171 6.59 -22.00 -2.07
C LEU A 171 5.59 -21.07 -2.75
N LEU A 172 4.31 -21.18 -2.37
CA LEU A 172 3.21 -20.39 -2.93
C LEU A 172 2.68 -19.44 -1.85
N LEU A 173 2.80 -18.14 -2.05
CA LEU A 173 2.38 -17.13 -1.08
C LEU A 173 1.26 -16.27 -1.67
N ASP A 174 0.10 -16.25 -1.00
CA ASP A 174 -1.05 -15.40 -1.36
C ASP A 174 -1.18 -14.28 -0.33
N GLU A 175 -0.86 -13.04 -0.75
CA GLU A 175 -0.83 -11.82 0.06
C GLU A 175 -0.08 -11.99 1.39
N PRO A 176 1.22 -12.37 1.36
CA PRO A 176 1.97 -12.64 2.58
C PRO A 176 2.28 -11.40 3.42
N THR A 177 2.26 -10.22 2.82
CA THR A 177 2.53 -8.93 3.49
C THR A 177 1.34 -8.39 4.26
N ASN A 178 0.12 -8.83 3.93
CA ASN A 178 -1.09 -8.40 4.62
C ASN A 178 -1.04 -8.73 6.11
N HIS A 179 -1.32 -7.74 6.95
CA HIS A 179 -1.29 -7.80 8.41
C HIS A 179 0.10 -7.98 9.06
N LEU A 180 1.19 -7.93 8.27
CA LEU A 180 2.54 -7.84 8.80
C LEU A 180 2.90 -6.37 9.06
N ASP A 181 3.66 -6.12 10.10
CA ASP A 181 4.27 -4.80 10.28
C ASP A 181 5.54 -4.67 9.43
N VAL A 182 6.01 -3.44 9.25
CA VAL A 182 7.14 -3.14 8.35
C VAL A 182 8.39 -3.95 8.70
N ASN A 183 8.68 -4.16 9.98
CA ASN A 183 9.84 -4.95 10.42
C ASN A 183 9.69 -6.44 10.01
N ALA A 184 8.49 -6.98 10.10
CA ALA A 184 8.19 -8.36 9.68
C ALA A 184 8.26 -8.50 8.16
N ILE A 185 7.84 -7.47 7.39
CA ILE A 185 7.97 -7.43 5.92
C ILE A 185 9.45 -7.42 5.52
N GLU A 186 10.27 -6.53 6.09
CA GLU A 186 11.71 -6.45 5.80
C GLU A 186 12.45 -7.76 6.14
N TRP A 187 12.07 -8.38 7.26
CA TRP A 187 12.60 -9.70 7.59
C TRP A 187 12.18 -10.77 6.57
N LEU A 188 10.91 -10.79 6.15
CA LEU A 188 10.41 -11.74 5.15
C LEU A 188 11.12 -11.57 3.80
N GLU A 189 11.34 -10.33 3.36
CA GLU A 189 12.14 -10.03 2.16
C GLU A 189 13.55 -10.62 2.26
N SER A 190 14.22 -10.37 3.39
CA SER A 190 15.58 -10.86 3.63
C SER A 190 15.63 -12.40 3.65
N TYR A 191 14.63 -13.05 4.25
CA TYR A 191 14.51 -14.50 4.27
C TYR A 191 14.28 -15.07 2.87
N LEU A 192 13.32 -14.51 2.12
CA LEU A 192 12.98 -14.97 0.77
C LEU A 192 14.12 -14.73 -0.23
N LYS A 193 14.93 -13.68 -0.07
CA LYS A 193 16.15 -13.48 -0.88
C LYS A 193 17.15 -14.62 -0.74
N SER A 194 17.25 -15.22 0.44
CA SER A 194 18.14 -16.35 0.71
C SER A 194 17.51 -17.72 0.44
N TYR A 195 16.21 -17.75 0.13
CA TYR A 195 15.47 -18.99 -0.08
C TYR A 195 15.95 -19.73 -1.34
N GLN A 196 16.20 -21.02 -1.22
CA GLN A 196 16.80 -21.84 -2.30
C GLN A 196 15.76 -22.52 -3.21
N GLY A 197 14.51 -22.64 -2.76
CA GLY A 197 13.41 -23.19 -3.57
C GLY A 197 12.85 -22.17 -4.55
N SER A 198 11.91 -22.62 -5.38
CA SER A 198 11.14 -21.73 -6.24
C SER A 198 10.05 -21.01 -5.45
N LEU A 199 9.78 -19.78 -5.83
CA LEU A 199 8.81 -18.91 -5.18
C LEU A 199 7.79 -18.39 -6.19
N LEU A 200 6.51 -18.50 -5.85
CA LEU A 200 5.42 -17.82 -6.54
C LEU A 200 4.66 -16.98 -5.49
N VAL A 201 4.68 -15.68 -5.66
CA VAL A 201 4.03 -14.75 -4.74
C VAL A 201 2.96 -13.92 -5.44
N VAL A 202 1.80 -13.82 -4.79
CA VAL A 202 0.74 -12.86 -5.12
C VAL A 202 0.77 -11.80 -4.05
N THR A 203 1.01 -10.54 -4.41
CA THR A 203 0.88 -9.41 -3.49
C THR A 203 0.69 -8.11 -4.25
N HIS A 204 0.15 -7.12 -3.58
CA HIS A 204 0.00 -5.76 -4.08
C HIS A 204 1.07 -4.81 -3.53
N ASP A 205 1.95 -5.29 -2.63
CA ASP A 205 3.10 -4.55 -2.12
C ASP A 205 4.19 -4.45 -3.20
N ARG A 206 4.29 -3.27 -3.84
CA ARG A 206 5.19 -3.01 -4.96
C ARG A 206 6.66 -3.08 -4.57
N GLU A 207 7.01 -2.58 -3.39
CA GLU A 207 8.37 -2.59 -2.89
C GLU A 207 8.83 -4.01 -2.58
N PHE A 208 7.96 -4.81 -1.95
CA PHE A 208 8.20 -6.23 -1.72
C PHE A 208 8.42 -7.00 -3.04
N LEU A 209 7.57 -6.77 -4.06
CA LEU A 209 7.73 -7.39 -5.38
C LEU A 209 9.08 -7.05 -6.01
N GLY A 210 9.49 -5.78 -5.98
CA GLY A 210 10.77 -5.32 -6.52
C GLY A 210 11.99 -5.94 -5.81
N GLN A 211 11.84 -6.31 -4.52
CA GLN A 211 12.93 -6.91 -3.75
C GLN A 211 13.04 -8.43 -3.89
N VAL A 212 11.94 -9.13 -4.16
CA VAL A 212 11.86 -10.60 -4.06
C VAL A 212 11.70 -11.28 -5.42
N ALA A 213 10.99 -10.65 -6.37
CA ALA A 213 10.68 -11.25 -7.67
C ALA A 213 11.71 -10.84 -8.74
N SER A 214 12.05 -11.79 -9.60
CA SER A 214 12.88 -11.56 -10.81
C SER A 214 12.11 -11.80 -12.11
N ARG A 215 10.88 -12.29 -12.01
CA ARG A 215 10.02 -12.65 -13.13
C ARG A 215 8.58 -12.29 -12.77
N ILE A 216 7.88 -11.61 -13.67
CA ILE A 216 6.49 -11.22 -13.49
C ILE A 216 5.60 -12.07 -14.39
N VAL A 217 4.50 -12.57 -13.84
CA VAL A 217 3.45 -13.25 -14.61
C VAL A 217 2.14 -12.52 -14.38
N GLU A 218 1.59 -11.97 -15.45
CA GLU A 218 0.34 -11.25 -15.42
C GLU A 218 -0.83 -12.16 -15.82
N VAL A 219 -1.86 -12.18 -14.97
CA VAL A 219 -3.13 -12.86 -15.28
C VAL A 219 -4.09 -11.81 -15.83
N ASP A 220 -4.34 -11.85 -17.13
CA ASP A 220 -5.33 -10.97 -17.77
C ASP A 220 -6.26 -11.75 -18.68
N ARG A 221 -7.57 -11.57 -18.49
CA ARG A 221 -8.63 -12.14 -19.34
C ARG A 221 -8.51 -13.64 -19.61
N GLY A 222 -8.02 -14.39 -18.60
CA GLY A 222 -7.87 -15.83 -18.67
C GLY A 222 -6.58 -16.32 -19.35
N ASN A 223 -5.66 -15.41 -19.71
CA ASN A 223 -4.34 -15.73 -20.25
C ASN A 223 -3.25 -15.39 -19.23
N LEU A 224 -2.10 -16.04 -19.37
CA LEU A 224 -0.89 -15.73 -18.60
C LEU A 224 0.15 -15.10 -19.52
N TYR A 225 0.59 -13.89 -19.16
CA TYR A 225 1.66 -13.18 -19.85
C TYR A 225 2.90 -13.17 -18.97
N THR A 226 4.00 -13.68 -19.48
CA THR A 226 5.26 -13.77 -18.74
C THR A 226 6.20 -12.66 -19.18
N HIS A 227 6.76 -11.95 -18.20
CA HIS A 227 7.73 -10.88 -18.37
C HIS A 227 8.99 -11.22 -17.59
N ASP A 228 10.10 -11.50 -18.29
CA ASP A 228 11.41 -11.76 -17.68
C ASP A 228 12.09 -10.41 -17.41
N CYS A 229 11.59 -9.68 -16.42
CA CYS A 229 12.09 -8.37 -15.99
C CYS A 229 11.70 -8.13 -14.53
N ASP A 230 12.34 -7.12 -13.92
CA ASP A 230 11.96 -6.60 -12.60
C ASP A 230 10.62 -5.86 -12.65
N TYR A 231 10.08 -5.56 -11.46
CA TYR A 231 8.76 -4.97 -11.33
C TYR A 231 8.69 -3.54 -11.89
N GLU A 232 9.76 -2.74 -11.75
CA GLU A 232 9.84 -1.37 -12.25
C GLU A 232 9.80 -1.35 -13.79
N THR A 233 10.64 -2.15 -14.42
CA THR A 233 10.65 -2.32 -15.89
C THR A 233 9.30 -2.86 -16.41
N TYR A 234 8.64 -3.74 -15.65
CA TYR A 234 7.30 -4.22 -16.00
C TYR A 234 6.28 -3.10 -16.01
N LEU A 235 6.28 -2.22 -15.00
CA LEU A 235 5.37 -1.07 -14.93
C LEU A 235 5.55 -0.14 -16.14
N ASP A 236 6.79 0.20 -16.49
CA ASP A 236 7.10 1.05 -17.65
C ASP A 236 6.60 0.42 -18.95
N ARG A 237 6.84 -0.88 -19.14
CA ARG A 237 6.36 -1.61 -20.31
C ARG A 237 4.84 -1.68 -20.38
N ARG A 238 4.19 -1.93 -19.24
CA ARG A 238 2.74 -1.97 -19.13
C ARG A 238 2.10 -0.63 -19.48
N GLU A 239 2.69 0.48 -19.02
CA GLU A 239 2.21 1.81 -19.36
C GLU A 239 2.40 2.13 -20.85
N ALA A 240 3.53 1.80 -21.43
CA ALA A 240 3.78 1.95 -22.87
C ALA A 240 2.81 1.10 -23.72
N MET A 241 2.55 -0.15 -23.31
CA MET A 241 1.57 -1.02 -23.97
C MET A 241 0.15 -0.45 -23.86
N ARG A 242 -0.25 0.05 -22.69
CA ARG A 242 -1.57 0.66 -22.48
C ARG A 242 -1.78 1.90 -23.36
N LEU A 243 -0.78 2.78 -23.43
CA LEU A 243 -0.84 3.96 -24.30
C LEU A 243 -0.95 3.59 -25.78
N THR A 244 -0.30 2.50 -26.18
CA THR A 244 -0.39 1.98 -27.55
C THR A 244 -1.75 1.37 -27.85
N GLU A 245 -2.31 0.62 -26.90
CA GLU A 245 -3.65 0.01 -27.00
C GLU A 245 -4.74 1.08 -26.99
N GLU A 246 -4.63 2.12 -26.15
CA GLU A 246 -5.54 3.27 -26.14
C GLU A 246 -5.57 3.96 -27.51
N LYS A 247 -4.42 4.28 -28.10
CA LYS A 247 -4.33 4.87 -29.44
C LYS A 247 -4.94 3.96 -30.53
N HIS A 248 -4.66 2.66 -30.44
CA HIS A 248 -5.24 1.69 -31.37
C HIS A 248 -6.77 1.61 -31.23
N ASN A 249 -7.26 1.64 -29.99
CA ASN A 249 -8.69 1.65 -29.70
C ASN A 249 -9.38 2.92 -30.21
N GLU A 250 -8.79 4.10 -29.99
CA GLU A 250 -9.29 5.38 -30.53
C GLU A 250 -9.38 5.36 -32.06
N LEU A 251 -8.34 4.85 -32.73
CA LEU A 251 -8.34 4.71 -34.20
C LEU A 251 -9.39 3.71 -34.67
N PHE A 252 -9.58 2.62 -33.95
CA PHE A 252 -10.59 1.62 -34.26
C PHE A 252 -12.00 2.19 -34.07
N ASP A 253 -12.27 2.87 -32.96
CA ASP A 253 -13.58 3.48 -32.67
C ASP A 253 -13.93 4.58 -33.68
N LYS A 254 -12.91 5.36 -34.09
CA LYS A 254 -13.06 6.33 -35.16
C LYS A 254 -13.46 5.64 -36.47
N ARG A 255 -12.76 4.57 -36.87
CA ARG A 255 -13.11 3.78 -38.07
C ARG A 255 -14.49 3.16 -37.96
N LEU A 256 -14.85 2.59 -36.82
CA LEU A 256 -16.16 2.02 -36.57
C LEU A 256 -17.26 3.08 -36.74
N SER A 257 -17.06 4.26 -36.14
CA SER A 257 -18.02 5.37 -36.25
C SER A 257 -18.17 5.90 -37.70
N GLU A 258 -17.07 5.98 -38.45
CA GLU A 258 -17.07 6.36 -39.87
C GLU A 258 -17.82 5.33 -40.73
N GLU A 259 -17.63 4.03 -40.52
CA GLU A 259 -18.33 2.96 -41.20
C GLU A 259 -19.84 2.92 -40.82
N GLU A 260 -20.18 3.19 -39.56
CA GLU A 260 -21.58 3.30 -39.12
C GLU A 260 -22.28 4.52 -39.73
N ALA A 261 -21.63 5.68 -39.78
CA ALA A 261 -22.14 6.88 -40.41
C ALA A 261 -22.36 6.65 -41.92
N TRP A 262 -21.41 5.97 -42.59
CA TRP A 262 -21.51 5.64 -43.99
C TRP A 262 -22.70 4.71 -44.29
N ILE A 263 -22.97 3.70 -43.47
CA ILE A 263 -24.14 2.82 -43.63
C ILE A 263 -25.46 3.60 -43.48
N ARG A 264 -25.53 4.54 -42.52
CA ARG A 264 -26.72 5.38 -42.32
C ARG A 264 -27.00 6.28 -43.52
N THR A 265 -25.98 6.76 -44.21
CA THR A 265 -26.10 7.71 -45.32
C THR A 265 -26.14 7.04 -46.70
N GLY A 266 -25.71 5.76 -46.84
CA GLY A 266 -25.35 5.14 -48.13
C GLY A 266 -26.30 4.11 -48.75
N ILE A 267 -27.54 3.88 -48.26
CA ILE A 267 -28.38 2.71 -48.63
C ILE A 267 -29.13 2.86 -49.99
N LYS A 268 -28.97 3.93 -50.73
CA LYS A 268 -29.82 4.14 -51.95
C LYS A 268 -29.23 3.68 -53.30
N ALA A 269 -28.00 3.26 -53.44
CA ALA A 269 -27.46 2.81 -54.73
C ALA A 269 -26.33 1.75 -54.60
N ARG A 270 -26.58 0.55 -55.20
CA ARG A 270 -25.69 -0.58 -55.49
C ARG A 270 -25.59 -1.70 -54.43
N ARG A 271 -26.50 -2.66 -54.56
CA ARG A 271 -26.63 -3.84 -53.68
C ARG A 271 -25.41 -4.78 -53.62
N THR A 272 -24.66 -5.00 -54.71
CA THR A 272 -23.68 -6.08 -54.79
C THR A 272 -22.26 -5.74 -54.29
N ARG A 273 -21.88 -4.47 -54.25
CA ARG A 273 -20.53 -4.03 -53.80
C ARG A 273 -20.43 -3.79 -52.29
N ASN A 274 -21.55 -3.82 -51.60
CA ASN A 274 -21.64 -3.43 -50.17
C ASN A 274 -21.66 -4.60 -49.20
N GLU A 275 -21.86 -5.86 -49.64
CA GLU A 275 -21.94 -7.02 -48.76
C GLU A 275 -20.62 -7.29 -48.00
N GLY A 276 -19.47 -7.06 -48.65
CA GLY A 276 -18.16 -7.19 -48.00
C GLY A 276 -17.96 -6.18 -46.86
N ARG A 277 -18.38 -4.93 -47.09
CA ARG A 277 -18.30 -3.83 -46.12
C ARG A 277 -19.26 -4.02 -44.96
N VAL A 278 -20.46 -4.52 -45.20
CA VAL A 278 -21.45 -4.90 -44.18
C VAL A 278 -20.94 -6.07 -43.32
N ARG A 279 -20.29 -7.07 -43.96
CA ARG A 279 -19.64 -8.16 -43.20
C ARG A 279 -18.49 -7.65 -42.35
N ALA A 280 -17.64 -6.76 -42.87
CA ALA A 280 -16.56 -6.13 -42.14
C ALA A 280 -17.09 -5.33 -40.93
N LEU A 281 -18.15 -4.53 -41.10
CA LEU A 281 -18.76 -3.81 -39.99
C LEU A 281 -19.38 -4.74 -38.95
N LYS A 282 -20.02 -5.85 -39.35
CA LYS A 282 -20.48 -6.86 -38.38
C LYS A 282 -19.31 -7.47 -37.59
N ALA A 283 -18.23 -7.81 -38.27
CA ALA A 283 -17.02 -8.30 -37.60
C ALA A 283 -16.43 -7.28 -36.64
N MET A 284 -16.34 -6.00 -37.04
CA MET A 284 -15.90 -4.91 -36.17
C MET A 284 -16.81 -4.71 -34.95
N ARG A 285 -18.14 -4.85 -35.10
CA ARG A 285 -19.08 -4.78 -33.98
C ARG A 285 -18.94 -5.95 -33.03
N GLU A 286 -18.69 -7.16 -33.52
CA GLU A 286 -18.44 -8.32 -32.68
C GLU A 286 -17.08 -8.18 -31.96
N GLU A 287 -16.06 -7.65 -32.63
CA GLU A 287 -14.78 -7.33 -32.02
C GLU A 287 -14.91 -6.25 -30.95
N TYR A 288 -15.70 -5.17 -31.19
CA TYR A 288 -16.01 -4.15 -30.21
C TYR A 288 -16.75 -4.71 -28.98
N LYS A 289 -17.73 -5.59 -29.17
CA LYS A 289 -18.43 -6.27 -28.07
C LYS A 289 -17.53 -7.22 -27.29
N ALA A 290 -16.59 -7.90 -27.96
CA ALA A 290 -15.64 -8.81 -27.33
C ALA A 290 -14.57 -8.06 -26.50
N ARG A 291 -14.36 -6.77 -26.75
CA ARG A 291 -13.53 -5.93 -25.90
C ARG A 291 -14.19 -5.83 -24.54
N ARG A 292 -13.61 -6.47 -23.54
CA ARG A 292 -14.02 -6.21 -22.16
C ARG A 292 -13.72 -4.74 -21.88
N ALA A 293 -14.69 -4.03 -21.30
CA ALA A 293 -14.55 -2.63 -20.96
C ALA A 293 -13.23 -2.40 -20.19
N GLN A 294 -12.34 -1.64 -20.80
CA GLN A 294 -11.18 -1.15 -20.08
C GLN A 294 -11.67 -0.17 -19.03
N LEU A 295 -11.20 -0.32 -17.81
CA LEU A 295 -11.38 0.71 -16.80
C LEU A 295 -10.65 1.96 -17.31
N GLY A 296 -11.37 3.08 -17.36
CA GLY A 296 -10.86 4.35 -17.86
C GLY A 296 -9.63 4.80 -17.05
N LYS A 297 -8.88 5.76 -17.58
CA LYS A 297 -7.84 6.47 -16.83
C LYS A 297 -8.46 7.07 -15.57
N VAL A 298 -7.75 6.94 -14.46
CA VAL A 298 -8.00 7.73 -13.26
C VAL A 298 -7.86 9.20 -13.67
N GLN A 299 -9.00 9.90 -13.83
CA GLN A 299 -8.98 11.35 -13.95
C GLN A 299 -8.92 11.91 -12.53
N SER A 300 -8.16 12.97 -12.34
CA SER A 300 -8.12 13.71 -11.07
C SER A 300 -9.55 13.99 -10.61
N VAL A 301 -9.93 13.36 -9.49
CA VAL A 301 -11.25 13.55 -8.89
C VAL A 301 -11.18 14.82 -8.07
N ALA A 302 -11.97 15.83 -8.44
CA ALA A 302 -12.08 17.04 -7.64
C ALA A 302 -12.73 16.69 -6.30
N LEU A 303 -11.98 16.87 -5.20
CA LEU A 303 -12.43 16.56 -3.84
C LEU A 303 -12.94 17.83 -3.16
N ASP A 304 -14.12 17.74 -2.54
CA ASP A 304 -14.69 18.85 -1.75
C ASP A 304 -14.25 18.72 -0.29
N VAL A 305 -13.76 19.83 0.28
CA VAL A 305 -13.33 19.87 1.67
C VAL A 305 -13.95 21.06 2.35
N ALA A 306 -14.72 20.81 3.41
CA ALA A 306 -15.19 21.85 4.29
C ALA A 306 -13.99 22.61 4.92
N ARG A 307 -14.05 23.92 5.00
CA ARG A 307 -12.96 24.72 5.61
C ARG A 307 -12.91 24.47 7.11
N SER A 308 -11.94 23.73 7.61
CA SER A 308 -11.57 23.69 9.02
C SER A 308 -10.84 24.97 9.43
N GLY A 309 -10.71 25.21 10.74
CA GLY A 309 -9.72 26.16 11.29
C GLY A 309 -8.30 25.78 10.85
N PHE A 310 -7.33 26.66 11.04
CA PHE A 310 -5.91 26.36 10.78
C PHE A 310 -5.40 25.23 11.67
N LEU A 311 -5.74 25.28 12.98
CA LEU A 311 -5.45 24.21 13.93
C LEU A 311 -6.48 23.07 13.74
N VAL A 312 -5.99 21.84 13.54
CA VAL A 312 -6.82 20.64 13.45
C VAL A 312 -6.78 19.87 14.77
N ILE A 313 -5.60 19.49 15.24
CA ILE A 313 -5.41 18.81 16.55
C ILE A 313 -4.13 19.31 17.20
N GLU A 314 -4.18 19.58 18.49
CA GLU A 314 -3.03 19.89 19.34
C GLU A 314 -3.02 18.91 20.50
N ALA A 315 -1.97 18.13 20.61
CA ALA A 315 -1.71 17.23 21.72
C ALA A 315 -0.47 17.69 22.48
N ASN A 316 -0.57 17.87 23.79
CA ASN A 316 0.51 18.35 24.64
C ASN A 316 0.78 17.39 25.78
N GLN A 317 1.99 16.79 25.80
CA GLN A 317 2.51 15.91 26.83
C GLN A 317 1.53 14.79 27.25
N VAL A 318 0.89 14.18 26.25
CA VAL A 318 -0.13 13.15 26.44
C VAL A 318 0.51 11.86 26.92
N ASN A 319 -0.03 11.31 28.02
CA ASN A 319 0.33 10.00 28.52
C ASN A 319 -0.92 9.12 28.59
N LEU A 320 -0.81 7.87 28.17
CA LEU A 320 -1.91 6.91 28.19
C LEU A 320 -1.38 5.50 28.47
N THR A 321 -1.98 4.85 29.46
CA THR A 321 -1.71 3.47 29.85
C THR A 321 -2.98 2.65 29.79
N LEU A 322 -2.96 1.48 29.20
CA LEU A 322 -4.08 0.54 29.18
C LEU A 322 -3.64 -0.79 29.83
N GLY A 323 -4.20 -1.10 31.01
CA GLY A 323 -3.73 -2.18 31.86
C GLY A 323 -2.29 -1.93 32.31
N ASP A 324 -1.40 -2.90 32.09
CA ASP A 324 0.02 -2.78 32.44
C ASP A 324 0.90 -2.20 31.33
N LYS A 325 0.31 -1.82 30.19
CA LYS A 325 1.06 -1.37 29.02
C LYS A 325 0.92 0.14 28.83
N THR A 326 2.06 0.85 28.86
CA THR A 326 2.12 2.26 28.45
C THR A 326 2.07 2.35 26.92
N LEU A 327 1.05 3.01 26.40
CA LEU A 327 0.83 3.19 24.96
C LEU A 327 1.32 4.53 24.43
N LEU A 328 1.21 5.60 25.27
CA LEU A 328 1.70 6.94 24.94
C LEU A 328 2.49 7.47 26.14
N LYS A 329 3.66 8.03 25.87
CA LYS A 329 4.55 8.62 26.87
C LYS A 329 5.07 9.98 26.40
N ASN A 330 4.65 11.05 27.10
CA ASN A 330 5.00 12.44 26.80
C ASN A 330 4.77 12.82 25.32
N PHE A 331 3.72 12.29 24.72
CA PHE A 331 3.42 12.52 23.31
C PHE A 331 2.93 13.95 23.09
N SER A 332 3.53 14.66 22.14
CA SER A 332 3.11 15.98 21.70
C SER A 332 3.06 16.03 20.17
N LEU A 333 1.99 16.63 19.63
CA LEU A 333 1.75 16.75 18.18
C LEU A 333 0.97 18.01 17.91
N LEU A 334 1.37 18.74 16.87
CA LEU A 334 0.60 19.86 16.32
C LEU A 334 0.21 19.50 14.88
N LEU A 335 -1.08 19.27 14.66
CA LEU A 335 -1.63 18.95 13.35
C LEU A 335 -2.36 20.16 12.79
N THR A 336 -1.93 20.64 11.63
CA THR A 336 -2.52 21.79 10.95
C THR A 336 -3.31 21.38 9.71
N ARG A 337 -4.09 22.29 9.17
CA ARG A 337 -4.89 22.02 7.97
C ARG A 337 -3.98 21.74 6.77
N GLY A 338 -4.23 20.61 6.11
CA GLY A 338 -3.51 20.14 4.93
C GLY A 338 -2.34 19.21 5.24
N ASP A 339 -2.02 18.97 6.53
CA ASP A 339 -1.00 18.00 6.89
C ASP A 339 -1.44 16.58 6.56
N LYS A 340 -0.51 15.80 6.04
CA LYS A 340 -0.71 14.37 5.72
C LYS A 340 0.30 13.56 6.52
N VAL A 341 -0.16 12.99 7.63
CA VAL A 341 0.70 12.32 8.63
C VAL A 341 0.51 10.81 8.57
N GLY A 342 1.61 10.09 8.30
CA GLY A 342 1.67 8.63 8.37
C GLY A 342 2.03 8.15 9.78
N ILE A 343 1.40 7.08 10.28
CA ILE A 343 1.68 6.50 11.59
C ILE A 343 2.26 5.10 11.38
N ILE A 344 3.50 4.91 11.81
CA ILE A 344 4.27 3.68 11.59
C ILE A 344 4.67 3.08 12.93
N GLY A 345 4.53 1.78 13.07
CA GLY A 345 4.96 1.06 14.27
C GLY A 345 4.53 -0.40 14.25
N PRO A 346 5.07 -1.23 15.16
CA PRO A 346 4.72 -2.64 15.28
C PRO A 346 3.22 -2.84 15.52
N ASN A 347 2.72 -4.02 15.17
CA ASN A 347 1.33 -4.35 15.49
C ASN A 347 1.13 -4.43 17.02
N GLY A 348 0.03 -3.81 17.49
CA GLY A 348 -0.28 -3.75 18.92
C GLY A 348 0.55 -2.73 19.72
N CYS A 349 1.30 -1.82 19.07
CA CYS A 349 1.98 -0.71 19.77
C CYS A 349 1.05 0.43 20.18
N GLY A 350 -0.21 0.45 19.70
CA GLY A 350 -1.19 1.46 20.07
C GLY A 350 -1.53 2.49 18.99
N LYS A 351 -1.24 2.23 17.70
CA LYS A 351 -1.54 3.16 16.59
C LYS A 351 -3.01 3.59 16.54
N THR A 352 -3.93 2.65 16.54
CA THR A 352 -5.37 2.91 16.55
C THR A 352 -5.80 3.62 17.84
N THR A 353 -5.17 3.27 18.97
CA THR A 353 -5.41 3.94 20.28
C THR A 353 -4.96 5.40 20.26
N LEU A 354 -3.78 5.68 19.65
CA LEU A 354 -3.31 7.05 19.43
C LEU A 354 -4.33 7.87 18.64
N ILE A 355 -4.83 7.35 17.53
CA ILE A 355 -5.86 8.03 16.72
C ILE A 355 -7.12 8.31 17.56
N ARG A 356 -7.62 7.31 18.29
CA ARG A 356 -8.81 7.49 19.15
C ARG A 356 -8.60 8.54 20.25
N THR A 357 -7.39 8.62 20.79
CA THR A 357 -7.04 9.67 21.77
C THR A 357 -7.02 11.05 21.11
N LEU A 358 -6.42 11.17 19.93
CA LEU A 358 -6.40 12.43 19.15
C LEU A 358 -7.81 12.89 18.75
N LEU A 359 -8.69 11.94 18.43
CA LEU A 359 -10.10 12.23 18.12
C LEU A 359 -10.97 12.44 19.37
N GLY A 360 -10.40 12.40 20.59
CA GLY A 360 -11.13 12.61 21.83
C GLY A 360 -12.08 11.48 22.24
N GLU A 361 -12.04 10.34 21.57
CA GLU A 361 -12.82 9.14 21.90
C GLU A 361 -12.28 8.46 23.17
N LEU A 362 -10.98 8.62 23.44
CA LEU A 362 -10.28 8.13 24.62
C LEU A 362 -9.65 9.31 25.36
N GLN A 363 -9.90 9.40 26.67
CA GLN A 363 -9.28 10.41 27.51
C GLN A 363 -7.86 9.95 27.91
N PRO A 364 -6.85 10.81 27.81
CA PRO A 364 -5.51 10.49 28.28
C PRO A 364 -5.44 10.51 29.81
N ASP A 365 -4.48 9.76 30.39
CA ASP A 365 -4.22 9.75 31.83
C ASP A 365 -3.66 11.11 32.31
N SER A 366 -2.83 11.75 31.47
CA SER A 366 -2.32 13.11 31.69
C SER A 366 -1.99 13.78 30.35
N GLY A 367 -1.80 15.09 30.39
CA GLY A 367 -1.65 15.92 29.20
C GLY A 367 -3.00 16.46 28.69
N THR A 368 -2.98 17.11 27.54
CA THR A 368 -4.19 17.71 26.95
C THR A 368 -4.25 17.43 25.46
N VAL A 369 -5.46 17.14 24.97
CA VAL A 369 -5.76 17.06 23.53
C VAL A 369 -6.83 18.09 23.22
N ARG A 370 -6.53 18.99 22.31
CA ARG A 370 -7.45 20.03 21.84
C ARG A 370 -7.72 19.83 20.36
N GLN A 371 -8.99 19.79 20.01
CA GLN A 371 -9.45 19.76 18.62
C GLN A 371 -9.77 21.17 18.13
N GLY A 372 -9.51 21.41 16.85
CA GLY A 372 -9.87 22.64 16.17
C GLY A 372 -11.38 22.81 15.98
N THR A 373 -11.76 23.94 15.41
CA THR A 373 -13.17 24.24 15.12
C THR A 373 -13.62 23.67 13.79
N SER A 374 -14.90 23.30 13.69
CA SER A 374 -15.55 22.83 12.44
C SER A 374 -14.88 21.60 11.83
N LEU A 375 -14.45 20.63 12.65
CA LEU A 375 -13.89 19.39 12.18
C LEU A 375 -15.00 18.43 11.74
N GLU A 376 -14.93 18.02 10.47
CA GLU A 376 -15.73 16.93 9.90
C GLU A 376 -14.81 15.74 9.66
N VAL A 377 -14.88 14.77 10.58
CA VAL A 377 -14.01 13.60 10.61
C VAL A 377 -14.67 12.45 9.86
N ALA A 378 -13.94 11.82 8.97
CA ALA A 378 -14.33 10.52 8.42
C ALA A 378 -13.30 9.46 8.76
N TYR A 379 -13.80 8.35 9.29
CA TYR A 379 -12.99 7.18 9.60
C TYR A 379 -13.30 6.06 8.58
N PHE A 380 -12.32 5.69 7.76
CA PHE A 380 -12.51 4.78 6.63
C PHE A 380 -13.01 3.39 7.05
N ASP A 381 -12.50 2.82 8.13
CA ASP A 381 -12.90 1.47 8.57
C ASP A 381 -14.34 1.42 9.12
N GLN A 382 -14.80 2.49 9.79
CA GLN A 382 -16.18 2.57 10.26
C GLN A 382 -17.19 2.64 9.12
N LEU A 383 -16.80 3.17 7.97
CA LEU A 383 -17.64 3.30 6.79
C LEU A 383 -17.90 1.96 6.10
N ARG A 384 -17.04 0.95 6.26
CA ARG A 384 -17.28 -0.42 5.73
C ARG A 384 -18.63 -0.98 6.18
N ARG A 385 -19.09 -0.62 7.39
CA ARG A 385 -20.39 -1.01 7.95
C ARG A 385 -21.56 -0.18 7.43
N GLN A 386 -21.32 0.91 6.71
CA GLN A 386 -22.34 1.84 6.23
C GLN A 386 -22.81 1.57 4.79
N LEU A 387 -22.24 0.58 4.11
CA LEU A 387 -22.75 0.16 2.82
C LEU A 387 -24.02 -0.68 3.04
N ASN A 388 -25.12 -0.28 2.42
CA ASN A 388 -26.34 -1.07 2.41
C ASN A 388 -26.24 -2.14 1.31
N GLU A 389 -26.08 -3.40 1.71
CA GLU A 389 -25.89 -4.52 0.79
C GLU A 389 -27.10 -4.77 -0.11
N ASN A 390 -28.29 -4.36 0.30
CA ASN A 390 -29.54 -4.55 -0.42
C ASN A 390 -29.83 -3.43 -1.45
N GLU A 391 -29.12 -2.33 -1.36
CA GLU A 391 -29.26 -1.20 -2.29
C GLU A 391 -28.33 -1.32 -3.50
N THR A 392 -28.63 -0.55 -4.54
CA THR A 392 -27.78 -0.48 -5.73
C THR A 392 -26.52 0.34 -5.45
N VAL A 393 -25.51 0.15 -6.31
CA VAL A 393 -24.26 0.93 -6.28
C VAL A 393 -24.56 2.45 -6.34
N MET A 394 -25.44 2.88 -7.24
CA MET A 394 -25.83 4.29 -7.36
C MET A 394 -26.54 4.80 -6.10
N ALA A 395 -27.48 4.05 -5.56
CA ALA A 395 -28.25 4.46 -4.39
C ALA A 395 -27.36 4.64 -3.15
N ASN A 396 -26.34 3.79 -2.99
CA ASN A 396 -25.37 3.88 -1.88
C ASN A 396 -24.52 5.15 -1.91
N VAL A 397 -24.16 5.67 -3.09
CA VAL A 397 -23.34 6.89 -3.23
C VAL A 397 -24.18 8.14 -3.17
N GLY A 398 -25.33 8.13 -3.84
CA GLY A 398 -26.22 9.28 -3.91
C GLY A 398 -27.16 9.44 -2.70
N ASP A 399 -27.13 8.50 -1.72
CA ASP A 399 -28.12 8.41 -0.64
C ASP A 399 -29.57 8.54 -1.18
N GLY A 400 -29.80 7.90 -2.36
CA GLY A 400 -31.09 7.92 -3.08
C GLY A 400 -31.28 9.09 -4.04
N ALA A 401 -30.34 10.03 -4.14
CA ALA A 401 -30.36 11.12 -5.11
C ALA A 401 -29.59 10.76 -6.40
N ASP A 402 -29.98 11.34 -7.54
CA ASP A 402 -29.28 11.15 -8.82
C ASP A 402 -28.01 12.00 -8.95
N TYR A 403 -27.81 12.95 -8.05
CA TYR A 403 -26.70 13.91 -8.06
C TYR A 403 -25.99 13.95 -6.73
N VAL A 404 -24.66 14.05 -6.77
CA VAL A 404 -23.78 14.38 -5.63
C VAL A 404 -23.24 15.79 -5.82
N THR A 405 -23.07 16.52 -4.71
CA THR A 405 -22.47 17.85 -4.73
C THR A 405 -20.99 17.75 -4.40
N ILE A 406 -20.11 18.15 -5.32
CA ILE A 406 -18.66 18.12 -5.15
C ILE A 406 -18.10 19.48 -5.54
N ASN A 407 -17.35 20.13 -4.68
CA ASN A 407 -16.85 21.51 -4.86
C ASN A 407 -17.98 22.50 -5.23
N GLY A 408 -19.14 22.36 -4.59
CA GLY A 408 -20.30 23.21 -4.85
C GLY A 408 -20.95 22.98 -6.22
N LYS A 409 -20.51 22.01 -7.00
CA LYS A 409 -21.09 21.64 -8.31
C LYS A 409 -21.86 20.33 -8.21
N GLN A 410 -23.05 20.31 -8.74
CA GLN A 410 -23.82 19.07 -8.86
C GLN A 410 -23.24 18.20 -9.99
N LYS A 411 -22.96 16.94 -9.67
CA LYS A 411 -22.45 15.93 -10.59
C LYS A 411 -23.35 14.71 -10.54
N HIS A 412 -23.73 14.20 -11.71
CA HIS A 412 -24.57 13.01 -11.78
C HIS A 412 -23.81 11.79 -11.22
N VAL A 413 -24.45 11.00 -10.34
CA VAL A 413 -23.83 9.84 -9.64
C VAL A 413 -23.18 8.86 -10.62
N ALA A 414 -23.80 8.60 -11.77
CA ALA A 414 -23.23 7.71 -12.79
C ALA A 414 -21.90 8.24 -13.38
N THR A 415 -21.76 9.57 -13.55
CA THR A 415 -20.52 10.19 -14.02
C THR A 415 -19.44 10.11 -12.92
N TYR A 416 -19.85 10.35 -11.69
CA TYR A 416 -18.97 10.24 -10.53
C TYR A 416 -18.46 8.81 -10.30
N LEU A 417 -19.33 7.80 -10.38
CA LEU A 417 -18.94 6.39 -10.24
C LEU A 417 -17.95 5.91 -11.32
N ARG A 418 -17.98 6.50 -12.53
CA ARG A 418 -16.97 6.18 -13.56
C ARG A 418 -15.56 6.59 -13.15
N GLU A 419 -15.40 7.67 -12.38
CA GLU A 419 -14.11 8.10 -11.85
C GLU A 419 -13.54 7.11 -10.85
N PHE A 420 -14.41 6.34 -10.17
CA PHE A 420 -14.05 5.22 -9.30
C PHE A 420 -14.02 3.87 -10.04
N LEU A 421 -13.85 3.92 -11.36
CA LEU A 421 -13.66 2.74 -12.21
C LEU A 421 -14.85 1.76 -12.21
N PHE A 422 -16.07 2.24 -11.96
CA PHE A 422 -17.27 1.44 -12.12
C PHE A 422 -17.78 1.48 -13.55
N PRO A 423 -17.95 0.32 -14.21
CA PRO A 423 -18.58 0.26 -15.51
C PRO A 423 -20.12 0.46 -15.41
N PRO A 424 -20.78 0.99 -16.44
CA PRO A 424 -22.22 1.30 -16.41
C PRO A 424 -23.13 0.12 -16.04
N GLU A 425 -22.72 -1.11 -16.37
CA GLU A 425 -23.48 -2.34 -16.10
C GLU A 425 -23.58 -2.64 -14.60
N ARG A 426 -22.66 -2.07 -13.78
CA ARG A 426 -22.62 -2.25 -12.33
C ARG A 426 -23.47 -1.24 -11.56
N PHE A 427 -23.86 -0.12 -12.16
CA PHE A 427 -24.53 0.97 -11.45
C PHE A 427 -25.83 0.54 -10.74
N ASN A 428 -26.61 -0.31 -11.38
CA ASN A 428 -27.89 -0.80 -10.88
C ASN A 428 -27.80 -2.16 -10.18
N GLN A 429 -26.60 -2.71 -10.00
CA GLN A 429 -26.42 -3.96 -9.29
C GLN A 429 -26.42 -3.73 -7.78
N GLN A 430 -26.88 -4.75 -7.03
CA GLN A 430 -26.84 -4.71 -5.58
C GLN A 430 -25.41 -4.84 -5.05
N VAL A 431 -25.10 -4.13 -3.98
CA VAL A 431 -23.76 -4.14 -3.34
C VAL A 431 -23.37 -5.53 -2.86
N SER A 432 -24.33 -6.38 -2.49
CA SER A 432 -24.11 -7.79 -2.11
C SER A 432 -23.41 -8.63 -3.20
N THR A 433 -23.56 -8.25 -4.49
CA THR A 433 -22.98 -8.97 -5.63
C THR A 433 -21.57 -8.49 -6.01
N LEU A 434 -21.09 -7.44 -5.38
CA LEU A 434 -19.78 -6.85 -5.65
C LEU A 434 -18.64 -7.68 -5.04
N SER A 435 -17.52 -7.74 -5.74
CA SER A 435 -16.25 -8.24 -5.19
C SER A 435 -15.74 -7.34 -4.06
N GLY A 436 -14.81 -7.85 -3.23
CA GLY A 436 -14.20 -7.07 -2.15
C GLY A 436 -13.55 -5.78 -2.64
N GLY A 437 -12.80 -5.82 -3.74
CA GLY A 437 -12.20 -4.63 -4.35
C GLY A 437 -13.23 -3.63 -4.88
N GLU A 438 -14.33 -4.09 -5.52
CA GLU A 438 -15.43 -3.22 -5.93
C GLU A 438 -16.15 -2.58 -4.74
N ARG A 439 -16.35 -3.32 -3.65
CA ARG A 439 -16.92 -2.77 -2.41
C ARG A 439 -16.03 -1.68 -1.81
N ASN A 440 -14.71 -1.88 -1.81
CA ASN A 440 -13.76 -0.87 -1.33
C ASN A 440 -13.78 0.39 -2.20
N ARG A 441 -13.83 0.26 -3.55
CA ARG A 441 -14.00 1.42 -4.45
C ARG A 441 -15.32 2.16 -4.22
N LEU A 442 -16.41 1.43 -3.99
CA LEU A 442 -17.70 2.04 -3.65
C LEU A 442 -17.66 2.81 -2.35
N LEU A 443 -16.98 2.25 -1.35
CA LEU A 443 -16.77 2.89 -0.06
C LEU A 443 -16.00 4.20 -0.19
N LEU A 444 -14.94 4.20 -1.00
CA LEU A 444 -14.18 5.41 -1.33
C LEU A 444 -15.04 6.44 -2.05
N ALA A 445 -15.82 6.03 -3.04
CA ALA A 445 -16.75 6.91 -3.73
C ALA A 445 -17.75 7.55 -2.74
N LYS A 446 -18.30 6.77 -1.81
CA LYS A 446 -19.21 7.27 -0.77
C LYS A 446 -18.50 8.22 0.21
N LEU A 447 -17.26 7.93 0.58
CA LEU A 447 -16.44 8.74 1.46
C LEU A 447 -16.18 10.13 0.87
N PHE A 448 -15.67 10.16 -0.35
CA PHE A 448 -15.30 11.40 -1.02
C PHE A 448 -16.48 12.19 -1.61
N ALA A 449 -17.69 11.62 -1.56
CA ALA A 449 -18.91 12.36 -1.85
C ALA A 449 -19.33 13.32 -0.72
N LYS A 450 -18.72 13.20 0.48
CA LYS A 450 -19.00 14.06 1.64
C LYS A 450 -17.90 15.10 1.83
N PRO A 451 -18.22 16.32 2.29
CA PRO A 451 -17.23 17.38 2.51
C PRO A 451 -16.46 17.15 3.83
N VAL A 452 -15.55 16.19 3.83
CA VAL A 452 -14.71 15.81 4.98
C VAL A 452 -13.44 16.64 4.98
N ASN A 453 -13.02 17.17 6.16
CA ASN A 453 -11.79 17.95 6.30
C ASN A 453 -10.68 17.26 7.12
N LEU A 454 -11.02 16.23 7.89
CA LEU A 454 -10.07 15.33 8.54
C LEU A 454 -10.39 13.89 8.16
N LEU A 455 -9.52 13.29 7.37
CA LEU A 455 -9.64 11.91 6.93
C LEU A 455 -8.71 11.01 7.77
N VAL A 456 -9.27 9.96 8.33
CA VAL A 456 -8.54 8.94 9.08
C VAL A 456 -8.65 7.62 8.35
N MET A 457 -7.50 7.04 7.97
CA MET A 457 -7.44 5.77 7.27
C MET A 457 -6.57 4.79 8.06
N ASP A 458 -7.13 3.63 8.41
CA ASP A 458 -6.43 2.56 9.12
C ASP A 458 -6.29 1.37 8.17
N GLU A 459 -5.07 1.09 7.73
CA GLU A 459 -4.70 0.05 6.77
C GLU A 459 -5.58 0.02 5.50
N PRO A 460 -5.73 1.15 4.79
CA PRO A 460 -6.61 1.22 3.62
C PRO A 460 -6.14 0.37 2.44
N THR A 461 -4.86 0.01 2.41
CA THR A 461 -4.21 -0.74 1.33
C THR A 461 -4.52 -2.23 1.36
N ASN A 462 -5.02 -2.75 2.48
CA ASN A 462 -5.35 -4.16 2.62
C ASN A 462 -6.48 -4.58 1.67
N ASP A 463 -6.29 -5.70 0.98
CA ASP A 463 -7.26 -6.31 0.05
C ASP A 463 -7.58 -5.47 -1.21
N LEU A 464 -6.77 -4.44 -1.53
CA LEU A 464 -6.91 -3.63 -2.74
C LEU A 464 -6.05 -4.18 -3.88
N ASP A 465 -6.53 -4.04 -5.11
CA ASP A 465 -5.70 -4.27 -6.29
C ASP A 465 -4.87 -3.03 -6.64
N ILE A 466 -3.83 -3.23 -7.44
CA ILE A 466 -2.88 -2.17 -7.83
C ILE A 466 -3.61 -0.97 -8.44
N GLU A 467 -4.63 -1.21 -9.29
CA GLU A 467 -5.39 -0.13 -9.94
C GLU A 467 -6.18 0.72 -8.92
N THR A 468 -6.75 0.06 -7.90
CA THR A 468 -7.45 0.76 -6.81
C THR A 468 -6.47 1.50 -5.90
N LEU A 469 -5.28 0.93 -5.65
CA LEU A 469 -4.21 1.61 -4.91
C LEU A 469 -3.76 2.88 -5.62
N GLU A 470 -3.50 2.83 -6.94
CA GLU A 470 -3.12 4.00 -7.75
C GLU A 470 -4.22 5.09 -7.74
N LEU A 471 -5.49 4.68 -7.78
CA LEU A 471 -6.62 5.60 -7.66
C LEU A 471 -6.60 6.33 -6.30
N ILE A 472 -6.47 5.59 -5.20
CA ILE A 472 -6.45 6.16 -3.85
C ILE A 472 -5.22 7.07 -3.67
N GLU A 473 -4.04 6.65 -4.11
CA GLU A 473 -2.83 7.45 -4.07
C GLU A 473 -3.05 8.80 -4.74
N THR A 474 -3.54 8.79 -5.99
CA THR A 474 -3.82 10.02 -6.74
C THR A 474 -4.82 10.92 -6.00
N MET A 475 -5.90 10.33 -5.47
CA MET A 475 -6.92 11.09 -4.74
C MET A 475 -6.39 11.68 -3.43
N LEU A 476 -5.58 10.92 -2.68
CA LEU A 476 -5.02 11.39 -1.40
C LEU A 476 -3.92 12.42 -1.60
N VAL A 477 -3.13 12.34 -2.68
CA VAL A 477 -2.15 13.38 -3.04
C VAL A 477 -2.84 14.70 -3.35
N ASP A 478 -3.96 14.66 -4.08
CA ASP A 478 -4.75 15.85 -4.44
C ASP A 478 -5.70 16.31 -3.32
N TYR A 479 -5.85 15.53 -2.24
CA TYR A 479 -6.77 15.84 -1.14
C TYR A 479 -6.31 17.09 -0.37
N PRO A 480 -7.12 18.17 -0.36
CA PRO A 480 -6.74 19.43 0.28
C PRO A 480 -7.01 19.47 1.79
N GLY A 481 -7.63 18.43 2.35
CA GLY A 481 -7.86 18.27 3.78
C GLY A 481 -6.67 17.67 4.52
N THR A 482 -6.84 17.42 5.79
CA THR A 482 -5.85 16.80 6.66
C THR A 482 -6.04 15.29 6.67
N LEU A 483 -4.94 14.53 6.64
CA LEU A 483 -4.93 13.07 6.61
C LEU A 483 -4.15 12.51 7.78
N LEU A 484 -4.74 11.55 8.49
CA LEU A 484 -4.05 10.62 9.40
C LEU A 484 -4.11 9.23 8.79
N LEU A 485 -2.95 8.68 8.45
CA LEU A 485 -2.82 7.41 7.73
C LEU A 485 -2.04 6.39 8.58
N ILE A 486 -2.66 5.27 8.92
CA ILE A 486 -1.94 4.08 9.35
C ILE A 486 -1.78 3.19 8.14
N SER A 487 -0.57 2.84 7.77
CA SER A 487 -0.29 1.86 6.73
C SER A 487 1.04 1.15 6.96
N HIS A 488 1.15 -0.06 6.46
CA HIS A 488 2.38 -0.81 6.38
C HIS A 488 2.96 -0.86 4.95
N ASP A 489 2.24 -0.29 3.98
CA ASP A 489 2.70 -0.11 2.61
C ASP A 489 3.64 1.10 2.52
N ARG A 490 4.93 0.82 2.35
CA ARG A 490 6.00 1.83 2.32
C ARG A 490 5.91 2.73 1.10
N ALA A 491 5.58 2.17 -0.07
CA ALA A 491 5.43 2.92 -1.30
C ALA A 491 4.26 3.91 -1.19
N PHE A 492 3.13 3.45 -0.64
CA PHE A 492 1.95 4.26 -0.40
C PHE A 492 2.24 5.42 0.56
N ILE A 493 2.95 5.14 1.69
CA ILE A 493 3.36 6.17 2.64
C ILE A 493 4.26 7.20 1.95
N ASN A 494 5.29 6.77 1.22
CA ASN A 494 6.24 7.67 0.54
C ASN A 494 5.56 8.63 -0.44
N GLN A 495 4.47 8.19 -1.09
CA GLN A 495 3.78 9.02 -2.09
C GLN A 495 2.76 9.99 -1.48
N VAL A 496 2.12 9.61 -0.36
CA VAL A 496 0.94 10.32 0.13
C VAL A 496 1.26 11.27 1.28
N VAL A 497 2.20 10.92 2.19
CA VAL A 497 2.36 11.67 3.43
C VAL A 497 3.46 12.75 3.35
N THR A 498 3.31 13.77 4.18
CA THR A 498 4.29 14.86 4.33
C THR A 498 5.20 14.66 5.53
N SER A 499 4.75 13.93 6.55
CA SER A 499 5.54 13.52 7.72
C SER A 499 5.09 12.17 8.24
N VAL A 500 5.93 11.51 9.02
CA VAL A 500 5.63 10.22 9.64
C VAL A 500 5.84 10.27 11.15
N LEU A 501 4.88 9.73 11.91
CA LEU A 501 4.97 9.46 13.34
C LEU A 501 5.41 8.01 13.51
N VAL A 502 6.61 7.81 14.02
CA VAL A 502 7.19 6.47 14.17
C VAL A 502 7.21 6.08 15.64
N TYR A 503 6.64 4.93 15.95
CA TYR A 503 6.80 4.30 17.26
C TYR A 503 8.23 3.80 17.44
N GLU A 504 8.92 4.27 18.48
CA GLU A 504 10.29 3.83 18.73
C GLU A 504 10.38 2.76 19.81
N ASP A 505 9.93 3.05 21.01
CA ASP A 505 9.82 2.08 22.11
C ASP A 505 9.05 2.66 23.31
N GLU A 506 8.57 1.80 24.22
CA GLU A 506 7.93 2.19 25.49
C GLU A 506 6.87 3.31 25.41
N GLY A 507 6.09 3.35 24.33
CA GLY A 507 5.04 4.35 24.15
C GLY A 507 5.53 5.69 23.58
N VAL A 508 6.76 5.79 23.09
CA VAL A 508 7.31 6.99 22.48
C VAL A 508 7.05 6.99 20.98
N PHE A 509 6.42 8.07 20.49
CA PHE A 509 6.28 8.36 19.07
C PHE A 509 7.07 9.61 18.72
N ASN A 510 7.92 9.51 17.70
CA ASN A 510 8.68 10.64 17.18
C ASN A 510 8.22 11.00 15.77
N GLU A 511 8.15 12.30 15.49
CA GLU A 511 7.82 12.81 14.16
C GLU A 511 9.08 12.97 13.32
N TYR A 512 8.99 12.56 12.04
CA TYR A 512 10.04 12.72 11.04
C TYR A 512 9.43 13.34 9.79
N VAL A 513 10.10 14.32 9.22
CA VAL A 513 9.66 14.99 7.99
C VAL A 513 9.91 14.08 6.79
N GLY A 514 8.92 13.97 5.91
CA GLY A 514 8.97 13.13 4.71
C GLY A 514 8.32 11.76 4.88
N GLY A 515 8.58 10.86 3.95
CA GLY A 515 8.03 9.51 3.91
C GLY A 515 8.86 8.49 4.72
N TYR A 516 8.59 7.21 4.46
CA TYR A 516 9.28 6.11 5.14
C TYR A 516 10.79 6.08 4.82
N GLU A 517 11.18 6.34 3.57
CA GLU A 517 12.60 6.35 3.20
C GLU A 517 13.36 7.51 3.84
N ASP A 518 12.73 8.69 3.95
CA ASP A 518 13.34 9.85 4.61
C ASP A 518 13.55 9.58 6.10
N TYR A 519 12.58 8.97 6.77
CA TYR A 519 12.73 8.46 8.13
C TYR A 519 13.93 7.52 8.26
N ARG A 520 14.07 6.53 7.35
CA ARG A 520 15.22 5.59 7.40
C ARG A 520 16.56 6.30 7.26
N ARG A 521 16.66 7.29 6.37
CA ARG A 521 17.89 8.11 6.19
C ARG A 521 18.19 8.91 7.44
N GLN A 522 17.20 9.61 8.01
CA GLN A 522 17.36 10.41 9.23
C GLN A 522 17.78 9.53 10.42
N LYS A 523 17.15 8.37 10.60
CA LYS A 523 17.50 7.44 11.68
C LYS A 523 18.91 6.87 11.54
N LYS A 524 19.36 6.57 10.32
CA LYS A 524 20.73 6.11 10.06
C LYS A 524 21.75 7.19 10.43
N GLN A 525 21.53 8.43 10.04
CA GLN A 525 22.39 9.56 10.40
C GLN A 525 22.46 9.77 11.91
N GLN A 526 21.34 9.70 12.62
CA GLN A 526 21.32 9.79 14.09
C GLN A 526 22.11 8.66 14.76
N ARG A 527 22.08 7.44 14.22
CA ARG A 527 22.87 6.31 14.75
C ARG A 527 24.37 6.48 14.50
N GLU A 528 24.76 6.99 13.35
CA GLU A 528 26.16 7.24 12.99
C GLU A 528 26.77 8.35 13.86
N THR A 529 25.99 9.36 14.23
CA THR A 529 26.40 10.42 15.17
C THR A 529 26.41 9.97 16.63
N SER A 530 25.66 8.92 16.98
CA SER A 530 25.58 8.38 18.36
C SER A 530 26.52 7.22 18.66
N THR A 531 27.33 6.73 17.68
CA THR A 531 28.35 5.72 17.97
C THR A 531 29.49 6.38 18.75
N PRO A 532 29.82 5.94 19.98
CA PRO A 532 30.87 6.59 20.75
C PRO A 532 32.23 6.30 20.10
N THR A 533 32.68 7.22 19.28
CA THR A 533 34.09 7.28 18.91
C THR A 533 34.88 7.38 20.20
N LYS A 534 35.78 6.43 20.42
CA LYS A 534 36.71 6.43 21.56
C LYS A 534 37.29 7.83 21.75
N THR A 535 36.96 8.42 22.86
CA THR A 535 37.30 9.74 23.29
C THR A 535 38.82 9.96 23.24
N ILE A 536 39.29 10.60 22.20
CA ILE A 536 40.45 11.45 22.30
C ILE A 536 39.92 12.74 22.92
N LYS A 537 40.25 12.96 24.20
CA LYS A 537 39.97 14.23 24.88
C LYS A 537 40.63 15.36 24.09
N ARG A 538 39.91 15.95 23.14
CA ARG A 538 40.12 17.32 22.75
C ARG A 538 39.12 18.13 23.56
N THR A 539 39.62 18.90 24.46
CA THR A 539 38.92 19.98 25.14
C THR A 539 38.31 20.89 24.07
N ALA A 540 37.05 20.65 23.72
CA ALA A 540 36.26 21.62 23.00
C ALA A 540 35.90 22.71 24.00
N SER A 541 36.59 23.84 23.92
CA SER A 541 36.13 25.08 24.48
C SER A 541 34.81 25.41 23.76
N SER A 542 33.69 25.46 24.49
CA SER A 542 32.45 26.07 24.04
C SER A 542 32.79 27.53 23.67
N VAL A 543 32.88 27.81 22.41
CA VAL A 543 33.00 29.20 21.91
C VAL A 543 31.62 29.80 22.13
N LYS A 544 31.42 30.47 23.26
CA LYS A 544 30.24 31.30 23.50
C LYS A 544 30.21 32.36 22.43
N LEU A 545 29.06 32.53 21.77
CA LEU A 545 28.80 33.65 20.86
C LEU A 545 29.29 34.95 21.51
N SER A 546 30.04 35.74 20.78
CA SER A 546 30.46 37.09 21.23
C SER A 546 29.20 37.98 21.37
N PHE A 547 29.24 38.98 22.21
CA PHE A 547 28.13 39.91 22.41
C PHE A 547 27.64 40.53 21.09
N ASN A 548 28.54 40.75 20.14
CA ASN A 548 28.19 41.25 18.80
C ASN A 548 27.46 40.19 17.95
N GLU A 549 27.86 38.91 18.02
CA GLU A 549 27.18 37.80 17.34
C GLU A 549 25.80 37.50 17.92
N GLN A 550 25.62 37.63 19.22
CA GLN A 550 24.29 37.52 19.85
C GLN A 550 23.33 38.62 19.43
N ARG A 551 23.84 39.86 19.32
CA ARG A 551 23.07 41.00 18.84
C ARG A 551 22.75 40.89 17.34
N GLU A 552 23.67 40.37 16.55
CA GLU A 552 23.48 40.08 15.13
C GLU A 552 22.40 39.00 14.94
N LEU A 553 22.47 37.89 15.69
CA LEU A 553 21.49 36.80 15.70
C LEU A 553 20.08 37.30 16.03
N ALA A 554 19.97 38.22 16.98
CA ALA A 554 18.68 38.81 17.36
C ALA A 554 18.09 39.76 16.30
N GLN A 555 18.91 40.33 15.42
CA GLN A 555 18.47 41.29 14.38
C GLN A 555 18.24 40.63 13.01
N LEU A 556 18.85 39.47 12.76
CA LEU A 556 18.76 38.77 11.48
C LEU A 556 17.32 38.39 11.09
N PRO A 557 16.47 37.85 11.97
CA PRO A 557 15.09 37.52 11.61
C PRO A 557 14.31 38.71 11.06
N GLN A 558 14.45 39.89 11.70
CA GLN A 558 13.75 41.08 11.31
C GLN A 558 14.22 41.63 9.96
N LYS A 559 15.54 41.48 9.65
CA LYS A 559 16.09 41.85 8.35
C LYS A 559 15.66 40.91 7.24
N ILE A 560 15.60 39.61 7.52
CA ILE A 560 15.12 38.61 6.61
C ILE A 560 13.67 38.90 6.24
N GLU A 561 12.81 39.12 7.23
CA GLU A 561 11.39 39.45 7.04
C GLU A 561 11.17 40.67 6.17
N GLN A 562 11.91 41.78 6.42
CA GLN A 562 11.82 43.00 5.62
C GLN A 562 12.28 42.79 4.17
N LEU A 563 13.29 41.95 3.96
CA LEU A 563 13.79 41.66 2.62
C LEU A 563 12.86 40.74 1.86
N GLU A 564 12.23 39.79 2.54
CA GLU A 564 11.18 38.91 1.97
C GLU A 564 9.94 39.70 1.56
N GLU A 565 9.48 40.65 2.41
CA GLU A 565 8.39 41.55 2.04
C GLU A 565 8.71 42.36 0.79
N LYS A 566 9.92 42.92 0.71
CA LYS A 566 10.38 43.69 -0.46
C LYS A 566 10.45 42.85 -1.74
N ILE A 567 10.99 41.64 -1.65
CA ILE A 567 11.01 40.67 -2.77
C ILE A 567 9.59 40.34 -3.22
N ASN A 568 8.69 40.12 -2.29
CA ASN A 568 7.29 39.80 -2.57
C ASN A 568 6.57 40.97 -3.28
N GLU A 569 6.82 42.22 -2.84
CA GLU A 569 6.31 43.43 -3.52
C GLU A 569 6.82 43.53 -4.96
N LEU A 570 8.14 43.33 -5.18
CA LEU A 570 8.74 43.36 -6.51
C LEU A 570 8.14 42.25 -7.41
N GLN A 571 7.96 41.05 -6.90
CA GLN A 571 7.33 39.93 -7.62
C GLN A 571 5.87 40.22 -7.97
N LEU A 572 5.08 40.81 -7.06
CA LEU A 572 3.72 41.24 -7.32
C LEU A 572 3.63 42.31 -8.42
N VAL A 573 4.56 43.27 -8.42
CA VAL A 573 4.65 44.29 -9.47
C VAL A 573 4.99 43.65 -10.82
N MET A 574 5.90 42.68 -10.85
CA MET A 574 6.28 41.93 -12.05
C MET A 574 5.18 40.96 -12.55
N ALA A 575 4.33 40.45 -11.67
CA ALA A 575 3.20 39.61 -12.04
C ALA A 575 2.05 40.36 -12.75
N ASN A 576 2.04 41.69 -12.68
CA ASN A 576 1.02 42.48 -13.37
C ASN A 576 1.31 42.51 -14.90
N PRO A 577 0.34 42.18 -15.77
CA PRO A 577 0.51 42.22 -17.23
C PRO A 577 0.97 43.55 -17.78
N ASP A 578 0.60 44.66 -17.13
CA ASP A 578 1.00 46.02 -17.51
C ASP A 578 2.48 46.31 -17.25
N PHE A 579 3.17 45.51 -16.47
CA PHE A 579 4.58 45.64 -16.19
C PHE A 579 5.44 45.45 -17.46
N TYR A 580 5.09 44.48 -18.28
CA TYR A 580 5.81 44.16 -19.52
C TYR A 580 5.57 45.16 -20.68
N GLN A 581 4.67 46.12 -20.48
CA GLN A 581 4.45 47.24 -21.41
C GLN A 581 5.34 48.45 -21.09
N ARG A 582 6.13 48.40 -19.98
CA ARG A 582 7.06 49.46 -19.58
C ARG A 582 8.34 49.44 -20.44
N ASP A 583 9.10 50.51 -20.35
CA ASP A 583 10.40 50.64 -21.05
C ASP A 583 11.37 49.52 -20.65
N ALA A 584 12.08 48.97 -21.64
CA ALA A 584 13.01 47.85 -21.45
C ALA A 584 14.12 48.14 -20.38
N GLN A 585 14.53 49.42 -20.22
CA GLN A 585 15.44 49.83 -19.17
C GLN A 585 14.83 49.67 -17.76
N ALA A 586 13.56 50.03 -17.59
CA ALA A 586 12.85 49.87 -16.32
C ALA A 586 12.68 48.38 -15.94
N ILE A 587 12.32 47.54 -16.90
CA ILE A 587 12.19 46.08 -16.68
C ILE A 587 13.52 45.48 -16.25
N SER A 588 14.63 45.86 -16.91
CA SER A 588 15.97 45.39 -16.57
C SER A 588 16.41 45.83 -15.16
N GLN A 589 16.06 47.05 -14.74
CA GLN A 589 16.39 47.54 -13.39
C GLN A 589 15.64 46.76 -12.32
N PHE A 590 14.33 46.50 -12.48
CA PHE A 590 13.53 45.69 -11.56
C PHE A 590 14.05 44.25 -11.46
N THR A 591 14.42 43.64 -12.58
CA THR A 591 14.98 42.28 -12.60
C THR A 591 16.36 42.22 -11.92
N GLN A 592 17.20 43.24 -12.08
CA GLN A 592 18.48 43.31 -11.40
C GLN A 592 18.30 43.55 -9.89
N GLU A 593 17.36 44.41 -9.50
CA GLU A 593 17.06 44.64 -8.08
C GLU A 593 16.52 43.39 -7.41
N LEU A 594 15.60 42.64 -8.04
CA LEU A 594 15.10 41.36 -7.54
C LEU A 594 16.25 40.35 -7.36
N ALA A 595 17.09 40.16 -8.37
CA ALA A 595 18.21 39.22 -8.29
C ALA A 595 19.25 39.61 -7.21
N LYS A 596 19.42 40.91 -6.97
CA LYS A 596 20.29 41.41 -5.90
C LYS A 596 19.71 41.14 -4.52
N ASP A 597 18.41 41.43 -4.34
CA ASP A 597 17.70 41.22 -3.07
C ASP A 597 17.59 39.72 -2.74
N GLU A 598 17.38 38.85 -3.73
CA GLU A 598 17.41 37.38 -3.56
C GLU A 598 18.79 36.84 -3.16
N ALA A 599 19.87 37.39 -3.75
CA ALA A 599 21.25 37.04 -3.38
C ALA A 599 21.58 37.51 -1.95
N GLU A 600 21.11 38.70 -1.55
CA GLU A 600 21.28 39.22 -0.20
C GLU A 600 20.51 38.39 0.82
N LEU A 601 19.30 37.98 0.48
CA LEU A 601 18.47 37.09 1.32
C LEU A 601 19.20 35.73 1.56
N ALA A 602 19.75 35.13 0.51
CA ALA A 602 20.52 33.89 0.63
C ALA A 602 21.74 34.03 1.55
N THR A 603 22.43 35.18 1.50
CA THR A 603 23.58 35.45 2.40
C THR A 603 23.16 35.64 3.86
N LEU A 604 22.00 36.27 4.11
CA LEU A 604 21.47 36.46 5.45
C LEU A 604 21.02 35.10 6.07
N TYR A 605 20.42 34.23 5.29
CA TYR A 605 20.10 32.87 5.74
C TYR A 605 21.33 32.06 6.09
N ALA A 606 22.33 32.02 5.22
CA ALA A 606 23.59 31.32 5.48
C ALA A 606 24.29 31.87 6.73
N ARG A 607 24.22 33.20 6.97
CA ARG A 607 24.79 33.84 8.15
C ARG A 607 24.01 33.48 9.43
N TRP A 608 22.69 33.42 9.34
CA TRP A 608 21.82 33.03 10.45
C TRP A 608 22.12 31.60 10.88
N GLU A 609 22.16 30.65 9.92
CA GLU A 609 22.46 29.24 10.13
C GLU A 609 23.84 29.05 10.78
N ALA A 610 24.88 29.77 10.29
CA ALA A 610 26.24 29.72 10.85
C ALA A 610 26.33 30.27 12.29
N LEU A 611 25.44 31.20 12.67
CA LEU A 611 25.39 31.76 14.03
C LEU A 611 24.57 30.86 14.97
N GLU A 612 23.53 30.18 14.47
CA GLU A 612 22.78 29.16 15.23
C GLU A 612 23.63 27.91 15.52
N GLU A 613 24.43 27.45 14.57
CA GLU A 613 25.37 26.32 14.78
C GLU A 613 26.46 26.61 15.80
N LYS A 614 26.77 27.90 16.03
CA LYS A 614 27.78 28.33 17.01
C LYS A 614 27.23 28.51 18.42
N GLY A 615 25.93 28.70 18.58
CA GLY A 615 25.24 29.04 19.84
C GLY A 615 24.69 27.86 20.57
#